data_79af46d655a2364e02763d00c7af24f7
#
_entry.id   79af46d655a2364e02763d00c7af24f7
#
_cell.length_a   1.000
_cell.length_b   1.000
_cell.length_c   1.000
_cell.angle_alpha   90.00
_cell.angle_beta   90.00
_cell.angle_gamma   90.00
#
_symmetry.space_group_name_H-M   'P 1'
#
loop_
_entity.id
_entity.type
_entity.pdbx_description
1 polymer ?
#
loop_
_entity_poly.entity_id
_entity_poly.type
_entity_poly.pdbx_seq_one_letter_code
_entity_poly.pdbx_strand_id
1 'polypeptide(L)'
;MSQKNNSIGMNELVDYQKKEYGKTMDRIMKFLWKCGGADAQILQYAPYSDHIKAAGIGGVVLATTVMAMIAMGFAMHTIFGENTKDGVHHGNWFVTIPAALVWGLIIFNLDRFIVSTVKGDGTEKITWGEWGAMLPRLFMAIIIGLTISAPLETYIFQKEIQREWIRVQNKLSQNRQNEIELKYAKENKNLDSLAVVAQRDLDSAQARYKRNDLIVTWIVNGINGYGPCKGGENCQGNPAHREVYKSRNQARTDMDNAQSKLDIVKNDKQKLVDKIRKEKDAEGKAIEDSKPGFLDQLMMLENLSSHGENFTPVDTEGRPVMEEDGKTEKVEELYGAAWGPIWLVRLLFMIVEIAPVVFKFMIWDSSYDYMKDNVAQILEA
;
A
#
# COMPACT_ATOMS: atom_id res chain seq x y z
N MET A 1 -18.90 48.09 -63.18
CA MET A 1 -18.73 46.64 -63.03
C MET A 1 -19.44 46.21 -61.74
N SER A 2 -20.61 45.61 -61.91
CA SER A 2 -21.47 45.21 -60.85
C SER A 2 -20.89 43.96 -60.17
N GLN A 3 -20.46 44.03 -58.88
CA GLN A 3 -20.15 42.84 -58.09
C GLN A 3 -21.48 42.11 -57.82
N LYS A 4 -21.62 40.99 -58.51
CA LYS A 4 -22.70 40.04 -58.27
C LYS A 4 -22.36 39.39 -56.90
N ASN A 5 -23.01 39.84 -55.80
CA ASN A 5 -22.99 39.17 -54.52
C ASN A 5 -23.57 37.77 -54.72
N ASN A 6 -22.73 36.79 -54.90
CA ASN A 6 -23.10 35.38 -54.75
C ASN A 6 -23.26 35.11 -53.27
N SER A 7 -24.43 35.47 -52.70
CA SER A 7 -24.87 34.91 -51.46
C SER A 7 -25.21 33.45 -51.71
N ILE A 8 -24.31 32.55 -51.42
CA ILE A 8 -24.58 31.11 -51.36
C ILE A 8 -25.72 30.94 -50.39
N GLY A 9 -26.86 30.46 -50.89
CA GLY A 9 -28.02 30.26 -50.03
C GLY A 9 -27.75 29.27 -48.92
N MET A 10 -28.31 29.49 -47.73
CA MET A 10 -28.15 28.63 -46.56
C MET A 10 -28.43 27.16 -46.87
N ASN A 11 -29.33 26.89 -47.79
CA ASN A 11 -29.67 25.53 -48.25
C ASN A 11 -28.54 24.87 -49.04
N GLU A 12 -27.80 25.63 -49.85
CA GLU A 12 -26.66 25.14 -50.63
C GLU A 12 -25.48 24.78 -49.74
N LEU A 13 -25.27 25.53 -48.67
CA LEU A 13 -24.24 25.21 -47.65
C LEU A 13 -24.59 23.92 -46.93
N VAL A 14 -25.86 23.72 -46.55
CA VAL A 14 -26.32 22.48 -45.89
C VAL A 14 -26.20 21.28 -46.85
N ASP A 15 -26.52 21.46 -48.13
CA ASP A 15 -26.43 20.39 -49.13
C ASP A 15 -24.97 20.04 -49.44
N TYR A 16 -24.07 21.03 -49.49
CA TYR A 16 -22.61 20.81 -49.57
C TYR A 16 -22.09 19.97 -48.43
N GLN A 17 -22.45 20.30 -47.20
CA GLN A 17 -22.03 19.59 -46.03
C GLN A 17 -22.61 18.16 -45.97
N LYS A 18 -23.87 17.94 -46.34
CA LYS A 18 -24.48 16.59 -46.39
C LYS A 18 -23.83 15.71 -47.47
N LYS A 19 -23.36 16.29 -48.57
CA LYS A 19 -22.72 15.58 -49.66
C LYS A 19 -21.32 15.12 -49.30
N GLU A 20 -20.59 15.93 -48.50
CA GLU A 20 -19.19 15.67 -48.10
C GLU A 20 -19.09 14.58 -47.02
N TYR A 21 -20.04 14.50 -46.06
CA TYR A 21 -19.86 13.72 -44.85
C TYR A 21 -20.68 12.44 -44.72
N GLY A 22 -21.54 12.05 -45.54
CA GLY A 22 -22.35 10.83 -45.42
C GLY A 22 -23.13 10.67 -44.10
N LYS A 23 -24.23 9.90 -44.11
CA LYS A 23 -25.19 9.79 -43.00
C LYS A 23 -24.62 9.26 -41.65
N THR A 24 -23.56 8.45 -41.66
CA THR A 24 -23.00 7.82 -40.45
C THR A 24 -22.06 8.77 -39.71
N MET A 25 -21.25 9.51 -40.44
CA MET A 25 -20.37 10.51 -39.88
C MET A 25 -21.15 11.68 -39.27
N ASP A 26 -22.27 12.05 -39.88
CA ASP A 26 -23.18 13.09 -39.36
C ASP A 26 -23.74 12.75 -37.96
N ARG A 27 -24.05 11.50 -37.68
CA ARG A 27 -24.54 11.07 -36.33
C ARG A 27 -23.49 11.14 -35.26
N ILE A 28 -22.29 10.64 -35.53
CA ILE A 28 -21.16 10.67 -34.59
C ILE A 28 -20.78 12.12 -34.30
N MET A 29 -20.67 12.93 -35.32
CA MET A 29 -20.33 14.33 -35.18
C MET A 29 -21.35 15.09 -34.33
N LYS A 30 -22.65 14.92 -34.58
CA LYS A 30 -23.71 15.52 -33.79
C LYS A 30 -23.71 15.03 -32.34
N PHE A 31 -23.38 13.78 -32.10
CA PHE A 31 -23.22 13.25 -30.75
C PHE A 31 -22.05 13.94 -30.02
N LEU A 32 -20.89 14.07 -30.66
CA LEU A 32 -19.71 14.75 -30.10
C LEU A 32 -20.01 16.24 -29.84
N TRP A 33 -20.72 16.94 -30.72
CA TRP A 33 -21.13 18.33 -30.49
C TRP A 33 -21.99 18.47 -29.22
N LYS A 34 -22.93 17.54 -29.02
CA LYS A 34 -23.75 17.52 -27.79
C LYS A 34 -22.90 17.23 -26.55
N CYS A 35 -21.92 16.34 -26.64
CA CYS A 35 -20.97 16.09 -25.55
C CYS A 35 -20.17 17.35 -25.19
N GLY A 36 -19.73 18.12 -26.17
CA GLY A 36 -19.03 19.40 -25.98
C GLY A 36 -19.94 20.58 -25.62
N GLY A 37 -21.24 20.37 -25.47
CA GLY A 37 -22.19 21.43 -25.10
C GLY A 37 -22.50 22.42 -26.25
N ALA A 38 -22.14 22.12 -27.49
CA ALA A 38 -22.45 22.95 -28.63
C ALA A 38 -23.91 22.73 -29.10
N ASP A 39 -24.55 23.83 -29.55
CA ASP A 39 -25.88 23.74 -30.14
C ASP A 39 -25.79 23.23 -31.59
N ALA A 40 -26.28 22.00 -31.79
CA ALA A 40 -26.23 21.35 -33.08
C ALA A 40 -27.09 22.07 -34.15
N GLN A 41 -28.07 22.87 -33.74
CA GLN A 41 -28.95 23.61 -34.66
C GLN A 41 -28.19 24.80 -35.27
N ILE A 42 -27.42 25.51 -34.46
CA ILE A 42 -26.62 26.65 -34.89
C ILE A 42 -25.36 26.14 -35.60
N LEU A 43 -24.68 25.15 -35.05
CA LEU A 43 -23.41 24.65 -35.54
C LEU A 43 -23.51 24.05 -36.95
N GLN A 44 -24.67 23.47 -37.34
CA GLN A 44 -24.84 22.93 -38.69
C GLN A 44 -24.71 23.98 -39.80
N TYR A 45 -24.82 25.29 -39.50
CA TYR A 45 -24.62 26.38 -40.45
C TYR A 45 -23.22 26.99 -40.41
N ALA A 46 -22.40 26.56 -39.46
CA ALA A 46 -21.02 27.01 -39.31
C ALA A 46 -20.08 26.34 -40.37
N PRO A 47 -18.91 26.93 -40.64
CA PRO A 47 -17.91 26.31 -41.48
C PRO A 47 -17.45 24.96 -40.94
N TYR A 48 -16.97 24.09 -41.87
CA TYR A 48 -16.51 22.75 -41.50
C TYR A 48 -15.40 22.75 -40.44
N SER A 49 -14.51 23.74 -40.46
CA SER A 49 -13.49 23.91 -39.42
C SER A 49 -14.09 23.94 -38.01
N ASP A 50 -15.24 24.61 -37.84
CA ASP A 50 -15.90 24.74 -36.53
C ASP A 50 -16.62 23.43 -36.14
N HIS A 51 -17.06 22.63 -37.08
CA HIS A 51 -17.58 21.27 -36.86
C HIS A 51 -16.51 20.38 -36.26
N ILE A 52 -15.28 20.36 -36.80
CA ILE A 52 -14.15 19.56 -36.29
C ILE A 52 -13.73 20.06 -34.92
N LYS A 53 -13.65 21.37 -34.72
CA LYS A 53 -13.31 21.98 -33.44
C LYS A 53 -14.28 21.59 -32.36
N ALA A 54 -15.59 21.73 -32.61
CA ALA A 54 -16.64 21.34 -31.63
C ALA A 54 -16.67 19.82 -31.35
N ALA A 55 -16.43 19.00 -32.42
CA ALA A 55 -16.30 17.55 -32.22
C ALA A 55 -15.08 17.18 -31.42
N GLY A 56 -13.94 17.88 -31.63
CA GLY A 56 -12.71 17.71 -30.87
C GLY A 56 -12.92 17.97 -29.37
N ILE A 57 -13.56 19.09 -29.02
CA ILE A 57 -13.91 19.41 -27.63
C ILE A 57 -14.80 18.30 -27.04
N GLY A 58 -15.85 17.89 -27.74
CA GLY A 58 -16.74 16.83 -27.25
C GLY A 58 -16.05 15.48 -27.12
N GLY A 59 -15.09 15.19 -27.99
CA GLY A 59 -14.24 14.00 -27.91
C GLY A 59 -13.36 13.99 -26.66
N VAL A 60 -12.77 15.13 -26.30
CA VAL A 60 -11.96 15.27 -25.09
C VAL A 60 -12.83 15.13 -23.84
N VAL A 61 -13.98 15.79 -23.77
CA VAL A 61 -14.94 15.65 -22.65
C VAL A 61 -15.39 14.19 -22.47
N LEU A 62 -15.59 13.47 -23.56
CA LEU A 62 -15.91 12.04 -23.48
C LEU A 62 -14.72 11.21 -22.98
N ALA A 63 -13.52 11.52 -23.41
CA ALA A 63 -12.31 10.81 -22.98
C ALA A 63 -12.04 11.02 -21.49
N THR A 64 -12.15 12.25 -20.96
CA THR A 64 -12.01 12.53 -19.52
C THR A 64 -13.06 11.80 -18.72
N THR A 65 -14.31 11.75 -19.19
CA THR A 65 -15.41 10.99 -18.57
C THR A 65 -15.08 9.50 -18.45
N VAL A 66 -14.63 8.87 -19.54
CA VAL A 66 -14.27 7.44 -19.56
C VAL A 66 -13.11 7.17 -18.61
N MET A 67 -12.10 8.03 -18.60
CA MET A 67 -10.97 7.91 -17.66
C MET A 67 -11.41 8.03 -16.21
N ALA A 68 -12.32 8.96 -15.91
CA ALA A 68 -12.88 9.11 -14.58
C ALA A 68 -13.70 7.87 -14.14
N MET A 69 -14.47 7.26 -15.05
CA MET A 69 -15.17 6.00 -14.78
C MET A 69 -14.19 4.86 -14.46
N ILE A 70 -13.12 4.73 -15.22
CA ILE A 70 -12.09 3.71 -15.02
C ILE A 70 -11.40 3.92 -13.66
N ALA A 71 -10.99 5.15 -13.35
CA ALA A 71 -10.33 5.49 -12.09
C ALA A 71 -11.22 5.16 -10.88
N MET A 72 -12.50 5.57 -10.91
CA MET A 72 -13.45 5.26 -9.85
C MET A 72 -13.71 3.75 -9.76
N GLY A 73 -13.78 3.06 -10.89
CA GLY A 73 -13.91 1.61 -10.94
C GLY A 73 -12.77 0.91 -10.18
N PHE A 74 -11.53 1.30 -10.42
CA PHE A 74 -10.37 0.77 -9.68
C PHE A 74 -10.40 1.12 -8.21
N ALA A 75 -10.73 2.36 -7.84
CA ALA A 75 -10.85 2.78 -6.45
C ALA A 75 -11.89 1.94 -5.70
N MET A 76 -13.08 1.80 -6.26
CA MET A 76 -14.17 1.03 -5.65
C MET A 76 -13.86 -0.47 -5.60
N HIS A 77 -13.21 -1.02 -6.63
CA HIS A 77 -12.76 -2.40 -6.63
C HIS A 77 -11.76 -2.68 -5.50
N THR A 78 -10.84 -1.75 -5.24
CA THR A 78 -9.85 -1.87 -4.17
C THR A 78 -10.48 -1.71 -2.78
N ILE A 79 -11.44 -0.77 -2.63
CA ILE A 79 -12.07 -0.46 -1.33
C ILE A 79 -13.08 -1.55 -0.92
N PHE A 80 -13.90 -2.01 -1.87
CA PHE A 80 -15.00 -2.95 -1.60
C PHE A 80 -14.73 -4.38 -2.07
N GLY A 81 -13.48 -4.68 -2.50
CA GLY A 81 -13.07 -6.04 -2.86
C GLY A 81 -12.94 -6.92 -1.62
N GLU A 82 -13.68 -8.03 -1.56
CA GLU A 82 -13.51 -9.06 -0.54
C GLU A 82 -12.37 -10.02 -0.92
N ASN A 83 -11.54 -10.31 0.07
CA ASN A 83 -10.47 -11.28 -0.07
C ASN A 83 -11.03 -12.69 0.15
N THR A 84 -11.20 -13.44 -0.91
CA THR A 84 -11.48 -14.87 -0.78
C THR A 84 -10.24 -15.60 -0.30
N LYS A 85 -10.43 -16.70 0.47
CA LYS A 85 -9.34 -17.54 1.03
C LYS A 85 -8.36 -18.07 -0.01
N ASP A 86 -8.73 -18.03 -1.29
CA ASP A 86 -7.91 -18.49 -2.42
C ASP A 86 -7.06 -17.39 -3.07
N GLY A 87 -6.96 -16.21 -2.44
CA GLY A 87 -6.11 -15.12 -2.94
C GLY A 87 -6.67 -14.35 -4.14
N VAL A 88 -7.86 -14.68 -4.64
CA VAL A 88 -8.52 -13.99 -5.74
C VAL A 88 -9.37 -12.84 -5.18
N HIS A 89 -9.09 -11.60 -5.61
CA HIS A 89 -9.89 -10.44 -5.28
C HIS A 89 -11.20 -10.46 -6.07
N HIS A 90 -12.30 -10.79 -5.43
CA HIS A 90 -13.62 -10.58 -5.99
C HIS A 90 -14.11 -9.16 -5.62
N GLY A 91 -13.98 -8.22 -6.55
CA GLY A 91 -14.60 -6.91 -6.38
C GLY A 91 -16.12 -7.02 -6.38
N ASN A 92 -16.77 -6.26 -5.51
CA ASN A 92 -18.23 -6.19 -5.51
C ASN A 92 -18.70 -5.35 -6.71
N TRP A 93 -18.92 -6.01 -7.85
CA TRP A 93 -19.34 -5.38 -9.11
C TRP A 93 -20.67 -4.60 -8.97
N PHE A 94 -21.54 -5.01 -8.05
CA PHE A 94 -22.81 -4.31 -7.79
C PHE A 94 -22.61 -2.91 -7.19
N VAL A 95 -21.50 -2.65 -6.53
CA VAL A 95 -21.13 -1.32 -6.00
C VAL A 95 -20.22 -0.60 -6.98
N THR A 96 -19.24 -1.31 -7.55
CA THR A 96 -18.20 -0.74 -8.42
C THR A 96 -18.78 -0.11 -9.69
N ILE A 97 -19.66 -0.82 -10.41
CA ILE A 97 -20.21 -0.32 -11.68
C ILE A 97 -21.12 0.91 -11.47
N PRO A 98 -22.09 0.90 -10.55
CA PRO A 98 -22.93 2.10 -10.31
C PRO A 98 -22.10 3.30 -9.84
N ALA A 99 -21.13 3.10 -8.96
CA ALA A 99 -20.26 4.18 -8.48
C ALA A 99 -19.43 4.80 -9.61
N ALA A 100 -18.84 3.96 -10.48
CA ALA A 100 -18.08 4.41 -11.64
C ALA A 100 -18.95 5.21 -12.62
N LEU A 101 -20.19 4.73 -12.89
CA LEU A 101 -21.12 5.43 -13.77
C LEU A 101 -21.57 6.78 -13.20
N VAL A 102 -21.91 6.82 -11.90
CA VAL A 102 -22.31 8.07 -11.23
C VAL A 102 -21.17 9.08 -11.25
N TRP A 103 -19.95 8.64 -10.92
CA TRP A 103 -18.77 9.50 -10.92
C TRP A 103 -18.48 10.04 -12.33
N GLY A 104 -18.47 9.17 -13.35
CA GLY A 104 -18.29 9.59 -14.72
C GLY A 104 -19.35 10.57 -15.19
N LEU A 105 -20.62 10.39 -14.78
CA LEU A 105 -21.69 11.34 -15.08
C LEU A 105 -21.46 12.71 -14.43
N ILE A 106 -20.95 12.73 -13.21
CA ILE A 106 -20.60 13.98 -12.51
C ILE A 106 -19.50 14.71 -13.28
N ILE A 107 -18.41 14.03 -13.63
CA ILE A 107 -17.30 14.61 -14.39
C ILE A 107 -17.77 15.08 -15.79
N PHE A 108 -18.55 14.25 -16.50
CA PHE A 108 -19.11 14.63 -17.78
C PHE A 108 -19.90 15.94 -17.72
N ASN A 109 -20.81 16.07 -16.74
CA ASN A 109 -21.61 17.29 -16.61
C ASN A 109 -20.75 18.49 -16.19
N LEU A 110 -19.74 18.27 -15.37
CA LEU A 110 -18.84 19.33 -14.92
C LEU A 110 -18.00 19.86 -16.09
N ASP A 111 -17.35 18.97 -16.85
CA ASP A 111 -16.56 19.34 -18.03
C ASP A 111 -17.41 20.03 -19.10
N ARG A 112 -18.60 19.48 -19.37
CA ARG A 112 -19.55 20.08 -20.30
C ARG A 112 -19.98 21.48 -19.83
N PHE A 113 -20.25 21.66 -18.54
CA PHE A 113 -20.61 22.96 -17.97
C PHE A 113 -19.42 23.95 -18.12
N ILE A 114 -18.21 23.52 -17.79
CA ILE A 114 -17.00 24.34 -17.93
C ILE A 114 -16.85 24.84 -19.37
N VAL A 115 -16.91 23.93 -20.35
CA VAL A 115 -16.76 24.27 -21.76
C VAL A 115 -17.87 25.20 -22.25
N SER A 116 -19.13 24.95 -21.87
CA SER A 116 -20.30 25.71 -22.33
C SER A 116 -20.37 27.14 -21.75
N THR A 117 -19.75 27.39 -20.60
CA THR A 117 -19.77 28.71 -19.94
C THR A 117 -18.61 29.63 -20.33
N VAL A 118 -17.58 29.12 -21.05
CA VAL A 118 -16.56 29.99 -21.63
C VAL A 118 -17.15 30.71 -22.85
N LYS A 119 -17.46 31.99 -22.70
CA LYS A 119 -17.85 32.88 -23.80
C LYS A 119 -16.59 33.57 -24.36
N GLY A 120 -16.42 33.61 -25.68
CA GLY A 120 -15.51 34.51 -26.34
C GLY A 120 -16.20 35.86 -26.48
N ASP A 121 -15.50 36.94 -26.13
CA ASP A 121 -16.03 38.31 -26.18
C ASP A 121 -15.88 38.96 -27.60
N GLY A 122 -15.61 38.13 -28.62
CA GLY A 122 -15.47 38.58 -30.01
C GLY A 122 -14.32 39.54 -30.30
N THR A 123 -13.42 39.75 -29.33
CA THR A 123 -12.23 40.57 -29.48
C THR A 123 -10.99 39.74 -29.69
N GLU A 124 -10.15 40.12 -30.70
CA GLU A 124 -8.90 39.41 -31.00
C GLU A 124 -7.86 39.35 -29.87
N LYS A 125 -8.10 39.98 -28.75
CA LYS A 125 -7.17 40.08 -27.61
C LYS A 125 -7.79 39.56 -26.35
N ILE A 126 -7.15 38.56 -25.74
CA ILE A 126 -7.52 38.04 -24.44
C ILE A 126 -7.38 39.14 -23.37
N THR A 127 -8.47 39.49 -22.73
CA THR A 127 -8.53 40.53 -21.72
C THR A 127 -8.18 39.96 -20.33
N TRP A 128 -7.55 40.77 -19.44
CA TRP A 128 -7.24 40.33 -18.07
C TRP A 128 -8.47 39.82 -17.28
N GLY A 129 -9.67 40.35 -17.59
CA GLY A 129 -10.93 39.87 -16.99
C GLY A 129 -11.29 38.44 -17.36
N GLU A 130 -10.96 38.04 -18.58
CA GLU A 130 -11.23 36.69 -19.11
C GLU A 130 -10.27 35.67 -18.47
N TRP A 131 -9.00 36.05 -18.24
CA TRP A 131 -8.07 35.25 -17.44
C TRP A 131 -8.60 35.02 -16.03
N GLY A 132 -9.14 36.04 -15.36
CA GLY A 132 -9.75 35.92 -14.05
C GLY A 132 -10.95 34.96 -14.00
N ALA A 133 -11.76 34.92 -15.07
CA ALA A 133 -12.90 33.99 -15.19
C ALA A 133 -12.46 32.52 -15.39
N MET A 134 -11.22 32.29 -15.88
CA MET A 134 -10.70 30.96 -16.15
C MET A 134 -9.91 30.34 -15.01
N LEU A 135 -9.28 31.15 -14.16
CA LEU A 135 -8.49 30.65 -13.02
C LEU A 135 -9.24 29.65 -12.15
N PRO A 136 -10.52 29.88 -11.74
CA PRO A 136 -11.27 28.89 -10.96
C PRO A 136 -11.45 27.54 -11.67
N ARG A 137 -11.57 27.59 -13.01
CA ARG A 137 -11.75 26.39 -13.84
C ARG A 137 -10.48 25.61 -13.96
N LEU A 138 -9.35 26.31 -14.22
CA LEU A 138 -8.03 25.70 -14.27
C LEU A 138 -7.71 25.03 -12.92
N PHE A 139 -8.03 25.70 -11.83
CA PHE A 139 -7.84 25.16 -10.47
C PHE A 139 -8.69 23.89 -10.23
N MET A 140 -9.96 23.92 -10.64
CA MET A 140 -10.83 22.72 -10.55
C MET A 140 -10.31 21.57 -11.41
N ALA A 141 -9.86 21.82 -12.65
CA ALA A 141 -9.30 20.80 -13.51
C ALA A 141 -8.04 20.16 -12.91
N ILE A 142 -7.17 20.94 -12.29
CA ILE A 142 -5.99 20.42 -11.57
C ILE A 142 -6.41 19.51 -10.40
N ILE A 143 -7.36 19.95 -9.58
CA ILE A 143 -7.83 19.15 -8.43
C ILE A 143 -8.44 17.82 -8.93
N ILE A 144 -9.28 17.88 -9.96
CA ILE A 144 -9.93 16.70 -10.55
C ILE A 144 -8.87 15.76 -11.14
N GLY A 145 -7.91 16.29 -11.90
CA GLY A 145 -6.81 15.53 -12.48
C GLY A 145 -6.00 14.77 -11.43
N LEU A 146 -5.63 15.44 -10.33
CA LEU A 146 -4.94 14.83 -9.20
C LEU A 146 -5.81 13.76 -8.50
N THR A 147 -7.10 14.00 -8.37
CA THR A 147 -8.02 13.05 -7.73
C THR A 147 -8.23 11.79 -8.56
N ILE A 148 -8.31 11.94 -9.90
CA ILE A 148 -8.47 10.82 -10.83
C ILE A 148 -7.16 10.04 -11.00
N SER A 149 -5.99 10.72 -10.94
CA SER A 149 -4.69 10.05 -11.10
C SER A 149 -4.40 9.06 -9.98
N ALA A 150 -4.78 9.36 -8.73
CA ALA A 150 -4.44 8.58 -7.56
C ALA A 150 -4.83 7.09 -7.64
N PRO A 151 -6.09 6.70 -7.96
CA PRO A 151 -6.44 5.29 -8.12
C PRO A 151 -5.73 4.59 -9.29
N LEU A 152 -5.46 5.32 -10.38
CA LEU A 152 -4.76 4.78 -11.53
C LEU A 152 -3.27 4.60 -11.26
N GLU A 153 -2.64 5.51 -10.53
CA GLU A 153 -1.27 5.38 -10.05
C GLU A 153 -1.12 4.13 -9.17
N THR A 154 -2.02 3.91 -8.21
CA THR A 154 -1.98 2.71 -7.36
C THR A 154 -2.10 1.43 -8.18
N TYR A 155 -2.87 1.42 -9.26
CA TYR A 155 -2.96 0.29 -10.17
C TYR A 155 -1.70 0.11 -11.02
N ILE A 156 -1.16 1.17 -11.60
CA ILE A 156 0.05 1.14 -12.44
C ILE A 156 1.26 0.67 -11.62
N PHE A 157 1.42 1.19 -10.40
CA PHE A 157 2.55 0.89 -9.51
C PHE A 157 2.23 -0.22 -8.49
N GLN A 158 1.23 -1.06 -8.75
CA GLN A 158 0.79 -2.11 -7.83
C GLN A 158 1.93 -3.05 -7.41
N LYS A 159 2.84 -3.39 -8.32
CA LYS A 159 3.97 -4.27 -8.03
C LYS A 159 5.00 -3.63 -7.09
N GLU A 160 5.24 -2.34 -7.28
CA GLU A 160 6.15 -1.53 -6.47
C GLU A 160 5.56 -1.33 -5.07
N ILE A 161 4.28 -0.99 -4.98
CA ILE A 161 3.51 -0.89 -3.74
C ILE A 161 3.55 -2.22 -2.97
N GLN A 162 3.38 -3.34 -3.66
CA GLN A 162 3.41 -4.65 -3.00
C GLN A 162 4.80 -5.01 -2.45
N ARG A 163 5.89 -4.64 -3.13
CA ARG A 163 7.26 -4.81 -2.61
C ARG A 163 7.47 -3.97 -1.35
N GLU A 164 7.02 -2.72 -1.38
CA GLU A 164 7.12 -1.82 -0.23
C GLU A 164 6.26 -2.33 0.94
N TRP A 165 5.07 -2.85 0.67
CA TRP A 165 4.23 -3.48 1.68
C TRP A 165 4.95 -4.63 2.40
N ILE A 166 5.58 -5.53 1.65
CA ILE A 166 6.36 -6.64 2.23
C ILE A 166 7.48 -6.11 3.14
N ARG A 167 8.16 -5.02 2.76
CA ARG A 167 9.20 -4.39 3.61
C ARG A 167 8.59 -3.83 4.90
N VAL A 168 7.47 -3.13 4.81
CA VAL A 168 6.75 -2.59 5.96
C VAL A 168 6.28 -3.72 6.88
N GLN A 169 5.72 -4.80 6.33
CA GLN A 169 5.33 -5.99 7.09
C GLN A 169 6.52 -6.63 7.81
N ASN A 170 7.65 -6.80 7.13
CA ASN A 170 8.86 -7.36 7.74
C ASN A 170 9.38 -6.49 8.89
N LYS A 171 9.42 -5.18 8.71
CA LYS A 171 9.83 -4.22 9.75
C LYS A 171 8.87 -4.23 10.93
N LEU A 172 7.56 -4.27 10.67
CA LEU A 172 6.55 -4.36 11.72
C LEU A 172 6.65 -5.68 12.48
N SER A 173 6.83 -6.80 11.77
CA SER A 173 7.02 -8.13 12.36
C SER A 173 8.25 -8.16 13.27
N GLN A 174 9.39 -7.62 12.83
CA GLN A 174 10.60 -7.53 13.65
C GLN A 174 10.37 -6.69 14.92
N ASN A 175 9.73 -5.53 14.77
CA ASN A 175 9.42 -4.68 15.92
C ASN A 175 8.50 -5.38 16.93
N ARG A 176 7.47 -6.06 16.47
CA ARG A 176 6.57 -6.85 17.32
C ARG A 176 7.28 -8.02 18.01
N GLN A 177 8.15 -8.72 17.31
CA GLN A 177 8.96 -9.78 17.90
C GLN A 177 9.88 -9.24 19.00
N ASN A 178 10.50 -8.07 18.79
CA ASN A 178 11.33 -7.42 19.80
C ASN A 178 10.49 -6.96 21.02
N GLU A 179 9.30 -6.41 20.79
CA GLU A 179 8.39 -6.04 21.88
C GLU A 179 7.99 -7.26 22.73
N ILE A 180 7.68 -8.40 22.11
CA ILE A 180 7.37 -9.65 22.81
C ILE A 180 8.58 -10.13 23.61
N GLU A 181 9.78 -10.09 23.07
CA GLU A 181 11.01 -10.45 23.78
C GLU A 181 11.22 -9.56 25.01
N LEU A 182 11.09 -8.25 24.86
CA LEU A 182 11.22 -7.29 25.96
C LEU A 182 10.17 -7.52 27.05
N LYS A 183 8.91 -7.83 26.66
CA LYS A 183 7.83 -8.15 27.58
C LYS A 183 8.16 -9.32 28.49
N TYR A 184 8.80 -10.36 27.94
CA TYR A 184 9.14 -11.58 28.69
C TYR A 184 10.60 -11.62 29.19
N ALA A 185 11.43 -10.63 28.86
CA ALA A 185 12.85 -10.61 29.21
C ALA A 185 13.11 -10.74 30.73
N LYS A 186 12.29 -10.06 31.55
CA LYS A 186 12.41 -10.11 33.03
C LYS A 186 12.08 -11.49 33.57
N GLU A 187 11.02 -12.12 33.07
CA GLU A 187 10.58 -13.45 33.51
C GLU A 187 11.58 -14.52 33.09
N ASN A 188 12.06 -14.45 31.83
CA ASN A 188 13.10 -15.35 31.30
C ASN A 188 14.39 -15.24 32.12
N LYS A 189 14.87 -14.02 32.42
CA LYS A 189 16.07 -13.79 33.21
C LYS A 189 15.92 -14.33 34.64
N ASN A 190 14.72 -14.24 35.25
CA ASN A 190 14.42 -14.77 36.56
C ASN A 190 14.48 -16.31 36.57
N LEU A 191 13.86 -16.96 35.58
CA LEU A 191 13.93 -18.42 35.42
C LEU A 191 15.36 -18.90 35.11
N ASP A 192 16.15 -18.16 34.37
CA ASP A 192 17.56 -18.47 34.13
C ASP A 192 18.37 -18.44 35.46
N SER A 193 18.15 -17.42 36.28
CA SER A 193 18.82 -17.32 37.57
C SER A 193 18.41 -18.46 38.50
N LEU A 194 17.13 -18.82 38.55
CA LEU A 194 16.61 -19.95 39.32
C LEU A 194 17.20 -21.29 38.84
N ALA A 195 17.33 -21.48 37.51
CA ALA A 195 17.92 -22.68 36.95
C ALA A 195 19.40 -22.84 37.32
N VAL A 196 20.16 -21.75 37.33
CA VAL A 196 21.56 -21.75 37.79
C VAL A 196 21.67 -22.12 39.28
N VAL A 197 20.80 -21.57 40.13
CA VAL A 197 20.78 -21.90 41.57
C VAL A 197 20.40 -23.35 41.75
N ALA A 198 19.31 -23.83 41.14
CA ALA A 198 18.87 -25.21 41.23
C ALA A 198 19.92 -26.21 40.74
N GLN A 199 20.65 -25.88 39.66
CA GLN A 199 21.75 -26.71 39.17
C GLN A 199 22.90 -26.79 40.21
N ARG A 200 23.28 -25.68 40.82
CA ARG A 200 24.32 -25.63 41.85
C ARG A 200 23.92 -26.45 43.09
N ASP A 201 22.65 -26.36 43.49
CA ASP A 201 22.11 -27.14 44.61
C ASP A 201 22.19 -28.63 44.29
N LEU A 202 21.81 -29.04 43.07
CA LEU A 202 21.92 -30.42 42.61
C LEU A 202 23.38 -30.93 42.64
N ASP A 203 24.30 -30.14 42.07
CA ASP A 203 25.74 -30.50 42.00
C ASP A 203 26.30 -30.69 43.43
N SER A 204 25.93 -29.81 44.37
CA SER A 204 26.35 -29.90 45.77
C SER A 204 25.74 -31.12 46.48
N ALA A 205 24.47 -31.45 46.22
CA ALA A 205 23.80 -32.62 46.77
C ALA A 205 24.38 -33.93 46.21
N GLN A 206 24.67 -33.96 44.89
CA GLN A 206 25.35 -35.09 44.27
C GLN A 206 26.75 -35.31 44.83
N ALA A 207 27.50 -34.25 45.09
CA ALA A 207 28.86 -34.34 45.66
C ALA A 207 28.77 -34.92 47.12
N ARG A 208 27.78 -34.49 47.93
CA ARG A 208 27.56 -35.06 49.28
C ARG A 208 27.16 -36.53 49.22
N TYR A 209 26.24 -36.89 48.34
CA TYR A 209 25.81 -38.28 48.15
C TYR A 209 27.01 -39.16 47.73
N LYS A 210 27.78 -38.79 46.70
CA LYS A 210 28.98 -39.53 46.25
C LYS A 210 29.98 -39.73 47.36
N ARG A 211 30.25 -38.68 48.20
CA ARG A 211 31.15 -38.77 49.34
C ARG A 211 30.66 -39.77 50.37
N ASN A 212 29.39 -39.68 50.76
CA ASN A 212 28.83 -40.57 51.77
C ASN A 212 28.71 -42.01 51.26
N ASP A 213 28.43 -42.22 49.98
CA ASP A 213 28.37 -43.53 49.35
C ASP A 213 29.73 -44.19 49.28
N LEU A 214 30.77 -43.41 49.03
CA LEU A 214 32.19 -43.88 49.10
C LEU A 214 32.55 -44.34 50.49
N ILE A 215 32.17 -43.62 51.57
CA ILE A 215 32.42 -44.00 52.96
C ILE A 215 31.65 -45.27 53.27
N VAL A 216 30.42 -45.43 52.84
CA VAL A 216 29.66 -46.69 53.02
C VAL A 216 30.37 -47.84 52.33
N THR A 217 30.89 -47.65 51.15
CA THR A 217 31.67 -48.66 50.41
C THR A 217 32.92 -49.07 51.16
N TRP A 218 33.66 -48.11 51.78
CA TRP A 218 34.80 -48.41 52.62
C TRP A 218 34.41 -49.22 53.89
N ILE A 219 33.29 -48.90 54.53
CA ILE A 219 32.77 -49.63 55.67
C ILE A 219 32.44 -51.07 55.26
N VAL A 220 31.76 -51.28 54.13
CA VAL A 220 31.36 -52.62 53.68
C VAL A 220 32.60 -53.47 53.33
N ASN A 221 33.61 -52.88 52.74
CA ASN A 221 34.82 -53.57 52.31
C ASN A 221 35.94 -53.64 53.34
N GLY A 222 35.77 -53.00 54.52
CA GLY A 222 36.79 -52.98 55.57
C GLY A 222 38.03 -52.19 55.21
N ILE A 223 37.90 -51.13 54.41
CA ILE A 223 39.03 -50.32 53.92
C ILE A 223 39.15 -49.05 54.79
N ASN A 224 40.33 -48.44 54.84
CA ASN A 224 40.59 -47.17 55.55
C ASN A 224 40.28 -47.16 57.06
N GLY A 225 40.54 -48.24 57.78
CA GLY A 225 40.38 -48.32 59.22
C GLY A 225 38.95 -48.60 59.72
N TYR A 226 38.00 -48.75 58.80
CA TYR A 226 36.68 -49.28 59.09
C TYR A 226 36.78 -50.81 59.15
N GLY A 227 36.41 -51.41 60.29
CA GLY A 227 36.41 -52.86 60.43
C GLY A 227 35.49 -53.54 59.41
N PRO A 228 35.81 -54.74 58.88
CA PRO A 228 35.04 -55.43 57.88
C PRO A 228 33.63 -55.77 58.41
N CYS A 229 32.63 -55.30 57.75
CA CYS A 229 31.24 -55.72 57.94
C CYS A 229 31.03 -57.05 57.22
N LYS A 230 31.10 -58.19 57.93
CA LYS A 230 30.69 -59.48 57.38
C LYS A 230 29.17 -59.62 57.38
N GLY A 231 28.56 -59.41 56.22
CA GLY A 231 27.11 -59.62 56.01
C GLY A 231 26.30 -58.34 56.02
N GLY A 232 25.59 -58.06 54.94
CA GLY A 232 24.94 -56.77 54.60
C GLY A 232 23.92 -56.19 55.56
N GLU A 233 23.30 -56.95 56.47
CA GLU A 233 22.33 -56.42 57.43
C GLU A 233 22.97 -55.99 58.79
N ASN A 234 24.07 -56.56 59.18
CA ASN A 234 24.69 -56.27 60.48
C ASN A 234 25.59 -55.03 60.49
N CYS A 235 25.91 -54.46 59.39
CA CYS A 235 26.68 -53.21 59.30
C CYS A 235 25.97 -52.02 59.97
N GLN A 236 24.63 -52.02 59.97
CA GLN A 236 23.81 -50.98 60.64
C GLN A 236 23.73 -51.12 62.17
N GLY A 237 24.17 -52.25 62.75
CA GLY A 237 24.20 -52.48 64.20
C GLY A 237 25.25 -51.64 64.96
N ASN A 238 26.31 -51.20 64.27
CA ASN A 238 27.32 -50.32 64.90
C ASN A 238 26.82 -48.86 64.89
N PRO A 239 26.72 -48.15 66.03
CA PRO A 239 26.25 -46.76 66.06
C PRO A 239 27.00 -45.81 65.16
N ALA A 240 28.33 -45.94 65.04
CA ALA A 240 29.15 -45.11 64.18
C ALA A 240 28.82 -45.32 62.67
N HIS A 241 28.56 -46.58 62.30
CA HIS A 241 28.19 -46.92 60.94
C HIS A 241 26.74 -46.48 60.59
N ARG A 242 25.83 -46.58 61.56
CA ARG A 242 24.42 -46.15 61.41
C ARG A 242 24.32 -44.68 61.00
N GLU A 243 25.10 -43.80 61.60
CA GLU A 243 25.12 -42.36 61.21
C GLU A 243 25.58 -42.15 59.82
N VAL A 244 26.54 -42.86 59.27
CA VAL A 244 27.02 -42.74 57.85
C VAL A 244 25.91 -43.23 56.90
N TYR A 245 25.22 -44.35 57.21
CA TYR A 245 24.12 -44.82 56.36
C TYR A 245 22.98 -43.85 56.36
N LYS A 246 22.63 -43.29 57.54
CA LYS A 246 21.61 -42.25 57.65
C LYS A 246 21.95 -40.99 56.85
N SER A 247 23.20 -40.51 56.96
CA SER A 247 23.72 -39.36 56.21
C SER A 247 23.70 -39.59 54.70
N ARG A 248 24.09 -40.84 54.24
CA ARG A 248 23.96 -41.17 52.79
C ARG A 248 22.51 -41.15 52.31
N ASN A 249 21.58 -41.74 53.07
CA ASN A 249 20.18 -41.78 52.69
C ASN A 249 19.56 -40.37 52.67
N GLN A 250 19.94 -39.51 53.63
CA GLN A 250 19.54 -38.11 53.62
C GLN A 250 20.09 -37.38 52.41
N ALA A 251 21.38 -37.57 52.09
CA ALA A 251 22.00 -36.94 50.92
C ALA A 251 21.36 -37.42 49.61
N ARG A 252 20.88 -38.67 49.54
CA ARG A 252 20.11 -39.16 48.40
C ARG A 252 18.77 -38.45 48.27
N THR A 253 18.03 -38.33 49.35
CA THR A 253 16.77 -37.58 49.37
C THR A 253 16.96 -36.12 49.00
N ASP A 254 18.03 -35.48 49.49
CA ASP A 254 18.38 -34.10 49.13
C ASP A 254 18.72 -33.97 47.63
N MET A 255 19.41 -34.93 47.06
CA MET A 255 19.74 -34.99 45.63
C MET A 255 18.46 -35.17 44.79
N ASP A 256 17.57 -36.10 45.15
CA ASP A 256 16.30 -36.33 44.45
C ASP A 256 15.40 -35.10 44.51
N ASN A 257 15.34 -34.40 45.66
CA ASN A 257 14.62 -33.15 45.84
C ASN A 257 15.22 -32.02 45.00
N ALA A 258 16.55 -31.90 44.94
CA ALA A 258 17.22 -30.89 44.14
C ALA A 258 17.01 -31.16 42.64
N GLN A 259 17.06 -32.42 42.20
CA GLN A 259 16.73 -32.83 40.83
C GLN A 259 15.30 -32.42 40.45
N SER A 260 14.33 -32.74 41.32
CA SER A 260 12.93 -32.39 41.09
C SER A 260 12.73 -30.87 40.98
N LYS A 261 13.41 -30.06 41.80
CA LYS A 261 13.37 -28.59 41.70
C LYS A 261 13.92 -28.10 40.35
N LEU A 262 15.06 -28.64 39.92
CA LEU A 262 15.65 -28.28 38.64
C LEU A 262 14.71 -28.62 37.45
N ASP A 263 14.07 -29.80 37.51
CA ASP A 263 13.15 -30.25 36.47
C ASP A 263 11.90 -29.37 36.43
N ILE A 264 11.38 -28.90 37.56
CA ILE A 264 10.28 -27.93 37.61
C ILE A 264 10.69 -26.62 36.89
N VAL A 265 11.85 -26.06 37.27
CA VAL A 265 12.33 -24.79 36.69
C VAL A 265 12.56 -24.95 35.19
N LYS A 266 13.16 -26.06 34.73
CA LYS A 266 13.35 -26.35 33.30
C LYS A 266 12.02 -26.44 32.55
N ASN A 267 11.01 -27.09 33.14
CA ASN A 267 9.69 -27.22 32.57
C ASN A 267 8.98 -25.85 32.46
N ASP A 268 9.08 -25.02 33.51
CA ASP A 268 8.50 -23.68 33.48
C ASP A 268 9.19 -22.77 32.46
N LYS A 269 10.52 -22.90 32.32
CA LYS A 269 11.26 -22.21 31.25
C LYS A 269 10.79 -22.66 29.85
N GLN A 270 10.62 -23.96 29.64
CA GLN A 270 10.10 -24.49 28.37
C GLN A 270 8.69 -23.96 28.06
N LYS A 271 7.80 -23.94 29.05
CA LYS A 271 6.45 -23.37 28.90
C LYS A 271 6.51 -21.89 28.51
N LEU A 272 7.42 -21.11 29.10
CA LEU A 272 7.61 -19.70 28.75
C LEU A 272 8.09 -19.55 27.32
N VAL A 273 9.08 -20.35 26.89
CA VAL A 273 9.58 -20.34 25.52
C VAL A 273 8.46 -20.69 24.53
N ASP A 274 7.68 -21.72 24.82
CA ASP A 274 6.54 -22.13 23.97
C ASP A 274 5.45 -21.04 23.91
N LYS A 275 5.21 -20.33 25.01
CA LYS A 275 4.29 -19.20 25.05
C LYS A 275 4.78 -18.03 24.18
N ILE A 276 6.06 -17.65 24.34
CA ILE A 276 6.70 -16.60 23.51
C ILE A 276 6.61 -16.96 22.03
N ARG A 277 6.94 -18.21 21.68
CA ARG A 277 6.88 -18.69 20.30
C ARG A 277 5.46 -18.60 19.73
N LYS A 278 4.47 -19.09 20.47
CA LYS A 278 3.05 -19.02 20.04
C LYS A 278 2.59 -17.57 19.82
N GLU A 279 2.97 -16.66 20.72
CA GLU A 279 2.62 -15.24 20.59
C GLU A 279 3.30 -14.62 19.36
N LYS A 280 4.59 -14.91 19.12
CA LYS A 280 5.32 -14.48 17.93
C LYS A 280 4.72 -15.03 16.63
N ASP A 281 4.39 -16.32 16.62
CA ASP A 281 3.80 -16.97 15.44
C ASP A 281 2.39 -16.42 15.14
N ALA A 282 1.60 -16.13 16.16
CA ALA A 282 0.26 -15.54 15.99
C ALA A 282 0.32 -14.11 15.47
N GLU A 283 1.20 -13.26 16.03
CA GLU A 283 1.42 -11.89 15.55
C GLU A 283 2.02 -11.88 14.14
N GLY A 284 2.98 -12.75 13.86
CA GLY A 284 3.58 -12.88 12.53
C GLY A 284 2.54 -13.23 11.47
N LYS A 285 1.67 -14.19 11.73
CA LYS A 285 0.57 -14.55 10.82
C LYS A 285 -0.44 -13.42 10.65
N ALA A 286 -0.81 -12.73 11.73
CA ALA A 286 -1.73 -11.59 11.64
C ALA A 286 -1.17 -10.47 10.76
N ILE A 287 0.14 -10.22 10.81
CA ILE A 287 0.82 -9.23 9.96
C ILE A 287 0.90 -9.74 8.50
N GLU A 288 1.27 -11.01 8.29
CA GLU A 288 1.38 -11.62 6.96
C GLU A 288 0.03 -11.66 6.23
N ASP A 289 -1.05 -11.98 6.93
CA ASP A 289 -2.40 -12.04 6.38
C ASP A 289 -3.00 -10.65 6.15
N SER A 290 -2.40 -9.59 6.70
CA SER A 290 -2.86 -8.22 6.49
C SER A 290 -2.56 -7.76 5.05
N LYS A 291 -3.52 -7.10 4.43
CA LYS A 291 -3.37 -6.49 3.09
C LYS A 291 -3.47 -4.98 3.19
N PRO A 292 -2.74 -4.25 2.33
CA PRO A 292 -2.80 -2.80 2.36
C PRO A 292 -4.18 -2.34 1.91
N GLY A 293 -4.82 -1.50 2.70
CA GLY A 293 -6.00 -0.76 2.29
C GLY A 293 -5.65 0.29 1.23
N PHE A 294 -6.65 0.94 0.65
CA PHE A 294 -6.41 1.97 -0.37
C PHE A 294 -5.54 3.13 0.16
N LEU A 295 -5.77 3.57 1.41
CA LEU A 295 -4.95 4.60 2.04
C LEU A 295 -3.51 4.15 2.27
N ASP A 296 -3.30 2.89 2.66
CA ASP A 296 -1.95 2.34 2.82
C ASP A 296 -1.21 2.33 1.49
N GLN A 297 -1.91 1.96 0.40
CA GLN A 297 -1.35 1.99 -0.96
C GLN A 297 -0.94 3.40 -1.38
N LEU A 298 -1.78 4.41 -1.09
CA LEU A 298 -1.44 5.81 -1.36
C LEU A 298 -0.25 6.29 -0.54
N MET A 299 -0.19 5.95 0.76
CA MET A 299 0.95 6.30 1.62
C MET A 299 2.25 5.63 1.14
N MET A 300 2.18 4.39 0.70
CA MET A 300 3.34 3.70 0.13
C MET A 300 3.80 4.32 -1.18
N LEU A 301 2.86 4.72 -2.03
CA LEU A 301 3.15 5.42 -3.27
C LEU A 301 3.84 6.77 -2.99
N GLU A 302 3.36 7.50 -1.98
CA GLU A 302 3.99 8.75 -1.54
C GLU A 302 5.39 8.51 -0.96
N ASN A 303 5.58 7.46 -0.17
CA ASN A 303 6.90 7.07 0.34
C ASN A 303 7.86 6.72 -0.80
N LEU A 304 7.42 5.95 -1.80
CA LEU A 304 8.21 5.64 -2.99
C LEU A 304 8.57 6.88 -3.83
N SER A 305 7.72 7.92 -3.76
CA SER A 305 7.94 9.21 -4.43
C SER A 305 8.88 10.13 -3.65
N SER A 306 8.76 10.19 -2.32
CA SER A 306 9.38 11.22 -1.47
C SER A 306 10.67 10.78 -0.79
N HIS A 307 10.84 9.49 -0.52
CA HIS A 307 12.01 8.99 0.19
C HIS A 307 12.90 8.19 -0.75
N GLY A 308 14.13 8.70 -0.95
CA GLY A 308 15.23 7.87 -1.33
C GLY A 308 15.55 6.93 -0.16
N GLU A 309 15.17 5.65 -0.26
CA GLU A 309 15.65 4.69 0.72
C GLU A 309 17.13 4.45 0.53
N ASN A 310 17.85 4.48 1.64
CA ASN A 310 19.19 3.96 1.72
C ASN A 310 19.14 2.46 1.39
N PHE A 311 19.53 2.11 0.19
CA PHE A 311 19.61 0.74 -0.27
C PHE A 311 21.04 0.24 -0.01
N THR A 312 21.18 -0.78 0.81
CA THR A 312 22.44 -1.54 0.92
C THR A 312 22.44 -2.57 -0.20
N PRO A 313 23.25 -2.38 -1.26
CA PRO A 313 23.36 -3.37 -2.31
C PRO A 313 23.89 -4.68 -1.72
N VAL A 314 23.29 -5.80 -2.09
CA VAL A 314 23.75 -7.13 -1.70
C VAL A 314 24.43 -7.81 -2.89
N ASP A 315 25.47 -8.56 -2.62
CA ASP A 315 26.14 -9.37 -3.62
C ASP A 315 25.28 -10.57 -4.08
N THR A 316 25.76 -11.35 -5.02
CA THR A 316 25.08 -12.53 -5.54
C THR A 316 24.84 -13.62 -4.49
N GLU A 317 25.46 -13.53 -3.32
CA GLU A 317 25.32 -14.43 -2.17
C GLU A 317 24.43 -13.82 -1.07
N GLY A 318 23.83 -12.65 -1.30
CA GLY A 318 22.95 -11.96 -0.36
C GLY A 318 23.65 -11.23 0.78
N ARG A 319 24.97 -11.01 0.68
CA ARG A 319 25.75 -10.27 1.69
C ARG A 319 25.79 -8.78 1.33
N PRO A 320 25.74 -7.86 2.31
CA PRO A 320 25.86 -6.43 2.05
C PRO A 320 27.21 -6.11 1.41
N VAL A 321 27.19 -5.31 0.35
CA VAL A 321 28.38 -4.78 -0.28
C VAL A 321 28.98 -3.73 0.66
N MET A 322 30.25 -3.91 1.03
CA MET A 322 30.98 -3.00 1.90
C MET A 322 31.59 -1.85 1.10
N GLU A 323 31.74 -0.69 1.73
CA GLU A 323 32.53 0.40 1.16
C GLU A 323 34.03 0.01 1.05
N GLU A 324 34.81 0.83 0.34
CA GLU A 324 36.25 0.60 0.16
C GLU A 324 37.02 0.50 1.48
N ASP A 325 36.48 1.00 2.60
CA ASP A 325 37.03 0.89 3.94
C ASP A 325 36.88 -0.51 4.57
N GLY A 326 36.06 -1.38 3.98
CA GLY A 326 35.77 -2.74 4.43
C GLY A 326 35.10 -2.84 5.81
N LYS A 327 34.62 -1.71 6.37
CA LYS A 327 33.99 -1.63 7.70
C LYS A 327 32.55 -1.10 7.66
N THR A 328 32.25 -0.24 6.68
CA THR A 328 30.94 0.35 6.50
C THR A 328 30.18 -0.31 5.34
N GLU A 329 28.91 -0.59 5.52
CA GLU A 329 28.04 -1.08 4.44
C GLU A 329 27.84 0.05 3.43
N LYS A 330 28.04 -0.25 2.15
CA LYS A 330 27.79 0.72 1.08
C LYS A 330 26.32 1.06 1.04
N VAL A 331 25.97 2.29 1.37
CA VAL A 331 24.61 2.80 1.33
C VAL A 331 24.46 3.62 0.05
N GLU A 332 23.74 3.09 -0.94
CA GLU A 332 23.33 3.86 -2.10
C GLU A 332 21.99 4.54 -1.81
N GLU A 333 21.98 5.87 -1.78
CA GLU A 333 20.74 6.63 -1.75
C GLU A 333 20.05 6.45 -3.10
N LEU A 334 19.11 5.53 -3.19
CA LEU A 334 18.20 5.43 -4.31
C LEU A 334 17.14 6.52 -4.12
N TYR A 335 17.46 7.75 -4.51
CA TYR A 335 16.48 8.82 -4.59
C TYR A 335 15.27 8.31 -5.38
N GLY A 336 14.14 8.25 -4.70
CA GLY A 336 12.82 7.92 -5.21
C GLY A 336 12.77 7.46 -6.66
N ALA A 337 13.21 6.24 -6.96
CA ALA A 337 13.25 5.72 -8.34
C ALA A 337 11.85 5.83 -9.00
N ALA A 338 10.80 5.92 -8.19
CA ALA A 338 9.44 6.09 -8.63
C ALA A 338 8.98 7.55 -8.74
N TRP A 339 9.76 8.55 -8.24
CA TRP A 339 9.36 9.97 -8.29
C TRP A 339 9.05 10.44 -9.71
N GLY A 340 9.97 10.25 -10.63
CA GLY A 340 9.80 10.67 -12.01
C GLY A 340 8.60 10.02 -12.71
N PRO A 341 8.48 8.69 -12.73
CA PRO A 341 7.33 7.98 -13.29
C PRO A 341 5.99 8.39 -12.66
N ILE A 342 5.90 8.55 -11.34
CA ILE A 342 4.68 8.96 -10.64
C ILE A 342 4.27 10.37 -11.07
N TRP A 343 5.22 11.33 -11.03
CA TRP A 343 4.93 12.69 -11.47
C TRP A 343 4.60 12.79 -12.95
N LEU A 344 5.19 11.94 -13.79
CA LEU A 344 4.85 11.89 -15.22
C LEU A 344 3.40 11.44 -15.42
N VAL A 345 2.94 10.44 -14.68
CA VAL A 345 1.53 9.99 -14.72
C VAL A 345 0.61 11.10 -14.22
N ARG A 346 0.89 11.75 -13.08
CA ARG A 346 0.11 12.88 -12.55
C ARG A 346 0.00 14.02 -13.56
N LEU A 347 1.13 14.38 -14.16
CA LEU A 347 1.19 15.45 -15.16
C LEU A 347 0.39 15.09 -16.42
N LEU A 348 0.46 13.84 -16.87
CA LEU A 348 -0.34 13.34 -18.00
C LEU A 348 -1.85 13.51 -17.72
N PHE A 349 -2.32 13.10 -16.55
CA PHE A 349 -3.74 13.26 -16.19
C PHE A 349 -4.13 14.72 -16.05
N MET A 350 -3.30 15.56 -15.43
CA MET A 350 -3.54 16.99 -15.36
C MET A 350 -3.65 17.63 -16.76
N ILE A 351 -2.77 17.27 -17.69
CA ILE A 351 -2.84 17.78 -19.08
C ILE A 351 -4.15 17.35 -19.75
N VAL A 352 -4.58 16.11 -19.56
CA VAL A 352 -5.83 15.61 -20.14
C VAL A 352 -7.04 16.36 -19.57
N GLU A 353 -7.08 16.61 -18.26
CA GLU A 353 -8.15 17.35 -17.60
C GLU A 353 -8.18 18.85 -17.97
N ILE A 354 -7.02 19.44 -18.23
CA ILE A 354 -6.91 20.83 -18.68
C ILE A 354 -7.24 20.96 -20.18
N ALA A 355 -7.09 19.89 -20.95
CA ALA A 355 -7.25 19.90 -22.39
C ALA A 355 -8.60 20.49 -22.88
N PRO A 356 -9.79 20.19 -22.32
CA PRO A 356 -11.04 20.80 -22.76
C PRO A 356 -11.02 22.33 -22.68
N VAL A 357 -10.41 22.86 -21.63
CA VAL A 357 -10.27 24.29 -21.39
C VAL A 357 -9.31 24.91 -22.43
N VAL A 358 -8.13 24.29 -22.62
CA VAL A 358 -7.12 24.72 -23.60
C VAL A 358 -7.67 24.68 -25.02
N PHE A 359 -8.37 23.60 -25.38
CA PHE A 359 -8.99 23.51 -26.72
C PHE A 359 -10.04 24.59 -26.94
N LYS A 360 -10.85 24.91 -25.93
CA LYS A 360 -11.82 26.00 -26.05
C LYS A 360 -11.10 27.36 -26.25
N PHE A 361 -9.95 27.56 -25.62
CA PHE A 361 -9.12 28.75 -25.85
C PHE A 361 -8.55 28.83 -27.26
N MET A 362 -8.04 27.72 -27.77
CA MET A 362 -7.50 27.70 -29.15
C MET A 362 -8.57 27.97 -30.23
N ILE A 363 -9.84 27.82 -29.83
CA ILE A 363 -11.00 27.99 -30.71
C ILE A 363 -11.69 29.35 -30.49
N TRP A 364 -11.06 30.27 -29.77
CA TRP A 364 -11.62 31.51 -29.30
C TRP A 364 -12.37 32.34 -30.33
N ASP A 365 -11.94 32.32 -31.60
CA ASP A 365 -12.52 33.08 -32.71
C ASP A 365 -13.21 32.12 -33.68
N SER A 366 -14.44 31.66 -33.35
CA SER A 366 -15.19 30.77 -34.21
C SER A 366 -16.45 31.47 -34.74
N SER A 367 -16.73 31.27 -36.04
CA SER A 367 -17.95 31.73 -36.68
C SER A 367 -19.23 31.24 -35.96
N TYR A 368 -19.12 30.13 -35.24
CA TYR A 368 -20.19 29.58 -34.39
C TYR A 368 -20.53 30.49 -33.18
N ASP A 369 -19.51 30.98 -32.47
CA ASP A 369 -19.74 31.86 -31.30
C ASP A 369 -20.41 33.16 -31.75
N TYR A 370 -19.97 33.75 -32.89
CA TYR A 370 -20.61 34.92 -33.47
C TYR A 370 -22.07 34.66 -33.88
N MET A 371 -22.36 33.54 -34.52
CA MET A 371 -23.75 33.19 -34.87
C MET A 371 -24.64 32.99 -33.61
N LYS A 372 -24.11 32.37 -32.57
CA LYS A 372 -24.82 32.15 -31.31
C LYS A 372 -25.19 33.48 -30.62
N ASP A 373 -24.26 34.45 -30.60
CA ASP A 373 -24.51 35.77 -30.05
C ASP A 373 -25.58 36.56 -30.83
N ASN A 374 -25.49 36.49 -32.15
CA ASN A 374 -26.55 37.11 -33.02
C ASN A 374 -27.94 36.51 -32.79
N VAL A 375 -28.05 35.17 -32.63
CA VAL A 375 -29.30 34.51 -32.30
C VAL A 375 -29.78 34.93 -30.92
N ALA A 376 -28.91 35.05 -29.92
CA ALA A 376 -29.25 35.53 -28.60
C ALA A 376 -29.81 36.96 -28.62
N GLN A 377 -29.14 37.87 -29.36
CA GLN A 377 -29.63 39.26 -29.52
C GLN A 377 -30.99 39.34 -30.19
N ILE A 378 -31.25 38.49 -31.20
CA ILE A 378 -32.58 38.45 -31.88
C ILE A 378 -33.68 37.93 -30.95
N LEU A 379 -33.38 37.05 -30.03
CA LEU A 379 -34.33 36.48 -29.06
C LEU A 379 -34.61 37.42 -27.90
N GLU A 380 -33.73 38.36 -27.61
CA GLU A 380 -33.86 39.38 -26.54
C GLU A 380 -34.59 40.64 -27.05
N ALA A 381 -34.67 40.89 -28.37
CA ALA A 381 -35.35 42.02 -28.98
C ALA A 381 -36.83 41.74 -29.25
#